data_0f218dc0963048ce715c317436c56f77
#
_entry.id   0f218dc0963048ce715c317436c56f77
#
_cell.length_a   1.000
_cell.length_b   1.000
_cell.length_c   1.000
_cell.angle_alpha   90.00
_cell.angle_beta   90.00
_cell.angle_gamma   90.00
#
_symmetry.space_group_name_H-M   'P 1'
#
loop_
_entity.id
_entity.type
_entity.pdbx_description
1 polymer ?
#
loop_
_entity_poly.entity_id
_entity_poly.type
_entity_poly.pdbx_seq_one_letter_code
_entity_poly.pdbx_strand_id
1 'polypeptide(L)'
;MESVMPLLLLSSEGKRVIVHPNQGMKDLPGLGVVDTSRLLQHLPHSKVTIAGKDYFLGEASLLDILACLKRGAQVILAKDSAQIVMSCSIGPGKHVLEVGTGSAYLTLVLAHAVGPTGKITTYEMNPKHARIAGSNIKLSGMAGWVEMRESDAGTC
;
A
#
# COMPACT_ATOMS: atom_id res chain seq x y z
N MET A 1 -8.97 -8.70 13.78
CA MET A 1 -7.75 -7.86 13.94
C MET A 1 -8.01 -6.59 13.14
N GLU A 2 -8.28 -5.48 13.82
CA GLU A 2 -8.52 -4.20 13.12
C GLU A 2 -7.31 -3.86 12.28
N SER A 3 -7.54 -3.64 10.99
CA SER A 3 -6.52 -3.16 10.06
C SER A 3 -6.22 -1.71 10.44
N VAL A 4 -5.15 -1.51 11.21
CA VAL A 4 -4.68 -0.15 11.48
C VAL A 4 -4.12 0.41 10.20
N MET A 5 -4.74 1.49 9.70
CA MET A 5 -4.27 2.19 8.51
C MET A 5 -2.81 2.63 8.68
N PRO A 6 -2.00 2.52 7.64
CA PRO A 6 -0.61 2.97 7.72
C PRO A 6 -0.53 4.49 7.91
N LEU A 7 0.53 4.92 8.59
CA LEU A 7 0.85 6.32 8.79
C LEU A 7 1.84 6.81 7.73
N LEU A 8 1.78 8.09 7.42
CA LEU A 8 2.72 8.81 6.57
C LEU A 8 3.68 9.63 7.45
N LEU A 9 4.97 9.45 7.24
CA LEU A 9 6.00 10.41 7.65
C LEU A 9 6.42 11.20 6.41
N LEU A 10 6.18 12.51 6.41
CA LEU A 10 6.52 13.41 5.31
C LEU A 10 7.59 14.40 5.77
N SER A 11 8.78 14.38 5.14
CA SER A 11 9.83 15.36 5.41
C SER A 11 9.54 16.71 4.75
N SER A 12 10.21 17.77 5.20
CA SER A 12 10.17 19.11 4.57
C SER A 12 10.63 19.10 3.09
N GLU A 13 11.43 18.11 2.72
CA GLU A 13 11.92 17.91 1.35
C GLU A 13 10.95 17.10 0.47
N GLY A 14 9.78 16.74 1.00
CA GLY A 14 8.76 15.96 0.30
C GLY A 14 9.00 14.45 0.28
N LYS A 15 10.01 13.93 1.03
CA LYS A 15 10.22 12.49 1.16
C LYS A 15 9.10 11.86 1.97
N ARG A 16 8.51 10.79 1.41
CA ARG A 16 7.44 10.00 2.03
C ARG A 16 7.96 8.69 2.56
N VAL A 17 7.54 8.32 3.76
CA VAL A 17 7.79 7.00 4.34
C VAL A 17 6.47 6.48 4.93
N ILE A 18 6.04 5.31 4.47
CA ILE A 18 4.86 4.63 4.98
C ILE A 18 5.27 3.77 6.16
N VAL A 19 4.56 3.92 7.27
CA VAL A 19 4.87 3.23 8.53
C VAL A 19 3.61 2.57 9.08
N HIS A 20 3.74 1.29 9.44
CA HIS A 20 2.70 0.62 10.22
C HIS A 20 3.00 0.82 11.71
N PRO A 21 2.09 1.44 12.48
CA PRO A 21 2.25 1.58 13.91
C PRO A 21 2.16 0.21 14.61
N ASN A 22 2.66 0.13 15.85
CA ASN A 22 2.64 -1.09 16.66
C ASN A 22 3.48 -2.28 16.14
N GLN A 23 4.48 -2.03 15.32
CA GLN A 23 5.39 -3.08 14.87
C GLN A 23 6.72 -3.11 15.65
N GLY A 24 6.85 -2.34 16.74
CA GLY A 24 8.07 -2.21 17.52
C GLY A 24 9.20 -1.56 16.74
N MET A 25 10.43 -2.02 16.96
CA MET A 25 11.61 -1.51 16.27
C MET A 25 11.63 -1.96 14.82
N LYS A 26 11.66 -1.00 13.89
CA LYS A 26 11.69 -1.24 12.43
C LYS A 26 12.77 -0.42 11.78
N ASP A 27 13.49 -1.02 10.84
CA ASP A 27 14.38 -0.29 9.95
C ASP A 27 13.53 0.34 8.82
N LEU A 28 13.45 1.67 8.85
CA LEU A 28 12.67 2.46 7.90
C LEU A 28 13.60 3.08 6.85
N PRO A 29 13.23 3.06 5.56
CA PRO A 29 14.08 3.53 4.47
C PRO A 29 14.59 4.97 4.68
N GLY A 30 15.88 5.12 4.95
CA GLY A 30 16.56 6.40 5.16
C GLY A 30 16.25 7.11 6.48
N LEU A 31 15.66 6.39 7.45
CA LEU A 31 15.42 6.83 8.82
C LEU A 31 16.19 5.96 9.83
N GLY A 32 16.67 4.76 9.40
CA GLY A 32 17.24 3.78 10.29
C GLY A 32 16.19 3.11 11.18
N VAL A 33 16.65 2.57 12.31
CA VAL A 33 15.78 1.82 13.23
C VAL A 33 14.94 2.78 14.08
N VAL A 34 13.63 2.68 13.95
CA VAL A 34 12.63 3.53 14.62
C VAL A 34 11.67 2.65 15.42
N ASP A 35 11.34 3.06 16.63
CA ASP A 35 10.25 2.45 17.41
C ASP A 35 8.90 2.99 16.93
N THR A 36 8.24 2.19 16.10
CA THR A 36 6.96 2.57 15.48
C THR A 36 5.82 2.67 16.48
N SER A 37 5.93 2.03 17.66
CA SER A 37 4.90 2.08 18.70
C SER A 37 4.78 3.48 19.31
N ARG A 38 5.87 4.24 19.32
CA ARG A 38 5.89 5.62 19.82
C ARG A 38 5.14 6.59 18.93
N LEU A 39 4.98 6.27 17.64
CA LEU A 39 4.25 7.14 16.71
C LEU A 39 2.77 7.29 17.07
N LEU A 40 2.18 6.28 17.72
CA LEU A 40 0.80 6.33 18.20
C LEU A 40 0.57 7.29 19.37
N GLN A 41 1.63 7.70 20.06
CA GLN A 41 1.56 8.66 21.16
C GLN A 41 1.40 10.10 20.66
N HIS A 42 1.64 10.32 19.37
CA HIS A 42 1.46 11.60 18.71
C HIS A 42 0.08 11.69 18.08
N LEU A 43 -0.51 12.87 18.16
CA LEU A 43 -1.78 13.15 17.48
C LEU A 43 -1.59 13.08 15.96
N PRO A 44 -2.57 12.58 15.20
CA PRO A 44 -2.58 12.73 13.74
C PRO A 44 -2.40 14.23 13.38
N HIS A 45 -1.69 14.47 12.28
CA HIS A 45 -1.36 15.83 11.81
C HIS A 45 -0.42 16.62 12.73
N SER A 46 0.49 15.91 13.41
CA SER A 46 1.51 16.53 14.27
C SER A 46 2.90 16.47 13.65
N LYS A 47 3.80 17.28 14.20
CA LYS A 47 5.22 17.26 13.87
C LYS A 47 5.95 16.30 14.81
N VAL A 48 6.77 15.41 14.27
CA VAL A 48 7.60 14.47 15.04
C VAL A 48 9.06 14.60 14.63
N THR A 49 9.97 14.48 15.59
CA THR A 49 11.41 14.50 15.30
C THR A 49 11.96 13.08 15.40
N ILE A 50 12.55 12.59 14.31
CA ILE A 50 13.14 11.26 14.20
C ILE A 50 14.60 11.41 13.73
N ALA A 51 15.56 10.87 14.49
CA ALA A 51 16.99 10.96 14.20
C ALA A 51 17.47 12.42 13.92
N GLY A 52 16.92 13.38 14.68
CA GLY A 52 17.28 14.80 14.56
C GLY A 52 16.66 15.52 13.36
N LYS A 53 15.75 14.88 12.63
CA LYS A 53 15.00 15.48 11.50
C LYS A 53 13.51 15.52 11.79
N ASP A 54 12.89 16.60 11.33
CA ASP A 54 11.46 16.82 11.51
C ASP A 54 10.64 16.22 10.37
N TYR A 55 9.55 15.56 10.76
CA TYR A 55 8.57 14.96 9.85
C TYR A 55 7.17 15.39 10.26
N PHE A 56 6.32 15.59 9.28
CA PHE A 56 4.88 15.64 9.49
C PHE A 56 4.37 14.21 9.60
N LEU A 57 3.63 13.90 10.66
CA LEU A 57 2.98 12.63 10.90
C LEU A 57 1.49 12.75 10.57
N GLY A 58 0.99 11.90 9.68
CA GLY A 58 -0.42 11.87 9.31
C GLY A 58 -0.89 10.48 8.89
N GLU A 59 -2.16 10.36 8.55
CA GLU A 59 -2.69 9.16 7.90
C GLU A 59 -2.20 9.09 6.46
N ALA A 60 -1.79 7.92 6.00
CA ALA A 60 -1.35 7.74 4.62
C ALA A 60 -2.55 7.68 3.68
N SER A 61 -2.63 8.61 2.73
CA SER A 61 -3.57 8.50 1.63
C SER A 61 -3.18 7.39 0.66
N LEU A 62 -4.13 6.93 -0.18
CA LEU A 62 -3.82 5.98 -1.24
C LEU A 62 -2.67 6.50 -2.14
N LEU A 63 -2.67 7.78 -2.48
CA LEU A 63 -1.62 8.36 -3.33
C LEU A 63 -0.25 8.35 -2.65
N ASP A 64 -0.17 8.55 -1.34
CA ASP A 64 1.07 8.43 -0.58
C ASP A 64 1.60 7.00 -0.59
N ILE A 65 0.71 6.02 -0.41
CA ILE A 65 1.05 4.60 -0.51
C ILE A 65 1.59 4.28 -1.90
N LEU A 66 0.86 4.66 -2.96
CA LEU A 66 1.25 4.41 -4.34
C LEU A 66 2.58 5.07 -4.71
N ALA A 67 2.89 6.24 -4.15
CA ALA A 67 4.16 6.92 -4.35
C ALA A 67 5.35 6.19 -3.70
N CYS A 68 5.10 5.38 -2.66
CA CYS A 68 6.13 4.63 -1.92
C CYS A 68 6.33 3.19 -2.44
N LEU A 69 5.56 2.73 -3.44
CA LEU A 69 5.66 1.37 -3.95
C LEU A 69 6.99 1.11 -4.66
N LYS A 70 7.51 -0.09 -4.46
CA LYS A 70 8.61 -0.61 -5.28
C LYS A 70 8.08 -0.92 -6.68
N ARG A 71 8.80 -0.46 -7.71
CA ARG A 71 8.43 -0.70 -9.11
C ARG A 71 9.30 -1.80 -9.70
N GLY A 72 8.68 -2.84 -10.25
CA GLY A 72 9.35 -3.95 -10.96
C GLY A 72 8.78 -4.19 -12.36
N ALA A 73 7.55 -3.75 -12.59
CA ALA A 73 6.85 -3.76 -13.87
C ALA A 73 6.34 -2.36 -14.21
N GLN A 74 5.95 -2.15 -15.46
CA GLN A 74 5.22 -0.95 -15.84
C GLN A 74 3.90 -0.88 -15.08
N VAL A 75 3.54 0.31 -14.60
CA VAL A 75 2.34 0.51 -13.78
C VAL A 75 1.27 1.27 -14.56
N ILE A 76 0.01 0.95 -14.30
CA ILE A 76 -1.14 1.74 -14.73
C ILE A 76 -1.25 2.92 -13.77
N LEU A 77 -1.08 4.14 -14.28
CA LEU A 77 -1.06 5.35 -13.45
C LEU A 77 -2.42 5.62 -12.79
N ALA A 78 -2.41 6.45 -11.74
CA ALA A 78 -3.62 6.73 -10.95
C ALA A 78 -4.80 7.23 -11.78
N LYS A 79 -4.57 8.08 -12.79
CA LYS A 79 -5.63 8.58 -13.68
C LYS A 79 -6.31 7.46 -14.47
N ASP A 80 -5.53 6.53 -15.00
CA ASP A 80 -6.03 5.41 -15.81
C ASP A 80 -6.69 4.36 -14.88
N SER A 81 -6.12 4.12 -13.72
CA SER A 81 -6.71 3.26 -12.68
C SER A 81 -8.09 3.79 -12.21
N ALA A 82 -8.22 5.11 -12.02
CA ALA A 82 -9.49 5.73 -11.67
C ALA A 82 -10.54 5.54 -12.78
N GLN A 83 -10.13 5.66 -14.05
CA GLN A 83 -11.01 5.41 -15.19
C GLN A 83 -11.50 3.94 -15.21
N ILE A 84 -10.61 2.97 -14.91
CA ILE A 84 -10.98 1.55 -14.81
C ILE A 84 -12.01 1.34 -13.70
N VAL A 85 -11.76 1.89 -12.50
CA VAL A 85 -12.70 1.79 -11.37
C VAL A 85 -14.07 2.31 -11.73
N MET A 86 -14.15 3.48 -12.38
CA MET A 86 -15.41 4.09 -12.81
C MET A 86 -16.09 3.28 -13.90
N SER A 87 -15.38 2.90 -14.96
CA SER A 87 -15.94 2.21 -16.13
C SER A 87 -16.45 0.81 -15.80
N CYS A 88 -15.79 0.13 -14.84
CA CYS A 88 -16.19 -1.20 -14.39
C CYS A 88 -17.15 -1.18 -13.19
N SER A 89 -17.59 0.00 -12.76
CA SER A 89 -18.48 0.17 -11.58
C SER A 89 -17.95 -0.54 -10.33
N ILE A 90 -16.63 -0.46 -10.10
CA ILE A 90 -15.98 -1.09 -8.95
C ILE A 90 -16.20 -0.21 -7.73
N GLY A 91 -16.72 -0.81 -6.65
CA GLY A 91 -17.04 -0.10 -5.41
C GLY A 91 -17.12 -1.03 -4.20
N PRO A 92 -17.53 -0.51 -3.04
CA PRO A 92 -17.51 -1.24 -1.78
C PRO A 92 -18.19 -2.61 -1.86
N GLY A 93 -17.56 -3.62 -1.27
CA GLY A 93 -18.08 -4.99 -1.19
C GLY A 93 -17.95 -5.82 -2.47
N LYS A 94 -17.46 -5.23 -3.58
CA LYS A 94 -17.31 -5.98 -4.84
C LYS A 94 -16.15 -6.98 -4.77
N HIS A 95 -16.30 -8.08 -5.52
CA HIS A 95 -15.23 -9.03 -5.79
C HIS A 95 -14.69 -8.78 -7.20
N VAL A 96 -13.39 -8.58 -7.31
CA VAL A 96 -12.71 -8.27 -8.59
C VAL A 96 -11.64 -9.32 -8.87
N LEU A 97 -11.62 -9.79 -10.11
CA LEU A 97 -10.53 -10.60 -10.65
C LEU A 97 -9.63 -9.71 -11.50
N GLU A 98 -8.33 -9.74 -11.20
CA GLU A 98 -7.28 -9.08 -11.95
C GLU A 98 -6.30 -10.11 -12.49
N VAL A 99 -5.82 -9.94 -13.71
CA VAL A 99 -4.78 -10.77 -14.31
C VAL A 99 -3.59 -9.88 -14.64
N GLY A 100 -2.41 -10.22 -14.08
CA GLY A 100 -1.20 -9.43 -14.20
C GLY A 100 -1.04 -8.41 -13.06
N THR A 101 -0.77 -8.88 -11.84
CA THR A 101 -0.56 -8.04 -10.64
C THR A 101 0.57 -7.02 -10.83
N GLY A 102 1.66 -7.43 -11.51
CA GLY A 102 2.81 -6.57 -11.75
C GLY A 102 3.46 -6.07 -10.48
N SER A 103 3.42 -4.76 -10.25
CA SER A 103 3.87 -4.13 -8.99
C SER A 103 2.72 -3.89 -7.99
N ALA A 104 1.55 -4.45 -8.21
CA ALA A 104 0.31 -4.27 -7.45
C ALA A 104 -0.24 -2.82 -7.44
N TYR A 105 0.15 -1.97 -8.40
CA TYR A 105 -0.31 -0.59 -8.41
C TYR A 105 -1.84 -0.51 -8.64
N LEU A 106 -2.35 -1.11 -9.72
CA LEU A 106 -3.79 -1.19 -9.99
C LEU A 106 -4.49 -2.02 -8.91
N THR A 107 -3.90 -3.15 -8.50
CA THR A 107 -4.42 -4.01 -7.42
C THR A 107 -4.78 -3.20 -6.18
N LEU A 108 -3.91 -2.27 -5.75
CA LEU A 108 -4.14 -1.46 -4.56
C LEU A 108 -5.19 -0.36 -4.77
N VAL A 109 -5.30 0.19 -5.97
CA VAL A 109 -6.42 1.10 -6.31
C VAL A 109 -7.75 0.35 -6.25
N LEU A 110 -7.80 -0.86 -6.82
CA LEU A 110 -8.98 -1.73 -6.77
C LEU A 110 -9.32 -2.13 -5.33
N ALA A 111 -8.30 -2.52 -4.54
CA ALA A 111 -8.46 -2.89 -3.13
C ALA A 111 -9.00 -1.75 -2.29
N HIS A 112 -8.53 -0.52 -2.52
CA HIS A 112 -9.05 0.68 -1.87
C HIS A 112 -10.52 0.93 -2.25
N ALA A 113 -10.86 0.76 -3.52
CA ALA A 113 -12.24 0.97 -4.01
C ALA A 113 -13.23 -0.04 -3.44
N VAL A 114 -12.87 -1.32 -3.36
CA VAL A 114 -13.77 -2.36 -2.83
C VAL A 114 -13.85 -2.38 -1.30
N GLY A 115 -12.82 -1.87 -0.62
CA GLY A 115 -12.75 -1.80 0.84
C GLY A 115 -12.70 -3.18 1.54
N PRO A 116 -12.74 -3.20 2.88
CA PRO A 116 -12.54 -4.42 3.68
C PRO A 116 -13.66 -5.44 3.57
N THR A 117 -14.82 -5.07 3.03
CA THR A 117 -15.96 -5.97 2.76
C THR A 117 -15.92 -6.57 1.37
N GLY A 118 -15.03 -6.06 0.50
CA GLY A 118 -14.80 -6.60 -0.84
C GLY A 118 -13.59 -7.53 -0.89
N LYS A 119 -13.27 -7.99 -2.09
CA LYS A 119 -12.14 -8.88 -2.31
C LYS A 119 -11.51 -8.64 -3.69
N ILE A 120 -10.18 -8.64 -3.73
CA ILE A 120 -9.41 -8.71 -4.98
C ILE A 120 -8.73 -10.07 -5.04
N THR A 121 -8.97 -10.80 -6.14
CA THR A 121 -8.18 -11.98 -6.50
C THR A 121 -7.32 -11.57 -7.69
N THR A 122 -6.00 -11.68 -7.56
CA THR A 122 -5.06 -11.25 -8.60
C THR A 122 -4.03 -12.33 -8.90
N TYR A 123 -3.63 -12.45 -10.17
CA TYR A 123 -2.70 -13.46 -10.65
C TYR A 123 -1.43 -12.81 -11.20
N GLU A 124 -0.27 -13.36 -10.84
CA GLU A 124 1.03 -12.98 -11.39
C GLU A 124 1.88 -14.22 -11.66
N MET A 125 2.26 -14.39 -12.92
CA MET A 125 3.05 -15.54 -13.34
C MET A 125 4.57 -15.35 -13.18
N ASN A 126 5.02 -14.09 -13.11
CA ASN A 126 6.44 -13.77 -12.95
C ASN A 126 6.83 -13.72 -11.46
N PRO A 127 7.68 -14.66 -10.96
CA PRO A 127 8.04 -14.71 -9.55
C PRO A 127 8.73 -13.45 -9.01
N LYS A 128 9.44 -12.70 -9.88
CA LYS A 128 10.09 -11.45 -9.48
C LYS A 128 9.04 -10.34 -9.23
N HIS A 129 8.02 -10.25 -10.10
CA HIS A 129 6.93 -9.30 -9.93
C HIS A 129 6.05 -9.71 -8.74
N ALA A 130 5.73 -10.98 -8.57
CA ALA A 130 4.95 -11.50 -7.44
C ALA A 130 5.59 -11.14 -6.10
N ARG A 131 6.91 -11.25 -5.95
CA ARG A 131 7.64 -10.82 -4.74
C ARG A 131 7.52 -9.33 -4.47
N ILE A 132 7.63 -8.49 -5.51
CA ILE A 132 7.47 -7.04 -5.39
C ILE A 132 6.04 -6.70 -5.01
N ALA A 133 5.05 -7.27 -5.71
CA ALA A 133 3.64 -7.10 -5.43
C ALA A 133 3.29 -7.48 -3.99
N GLY A 134 3.72 -8.65 -3.52
CA GLY A 134 3.50 -9.08 -2.14
C GLY A 134 4.08 -8.13 -1.10
N SER A 135 5.26 -7.56 -1.35
CA SER A 135 5.86 -6.52 -0.50
C SER A 135 5.02 -5.23 -0.49
N ASN A 136 4.54 -4.80 -1.66
CA ASN A 136 3.73 -3.60 -1.82
C ASN A 136 2.32 -3.77 -1.20
N ILE A 137 1.70 -4.93 -1.36
CA ILE A 137 0.41 -5.25 -0.74
C ILE A 137 0.53 -5.21 0.79
N LYS A 138 1.61 -5.76 1.36
CA LYS A 138 1.87 -5.66 2.80
C LYS A 138 2.07 -4.22 3.25
N LEU A 139 2.84 -3.42 2.47
CA LEU A 139 3.07 -2.01 2.77
C LEU A 139 1.78 -1.19 2.80
N SER A 140 0.79 -1.55 1.99
CA SER A 140 -0.46 -0.80 1.89
C SER A 140 -1.40 -0.95 3.08
N GLY A 141 -1.24 -2.00 3.90
CA GLY A 141 -2.20 -2.38 4.95
C GLY A 141 -3.47 -3.08 4.43
N MET A 142 -3.59 -3.28 3.10
CA MET A 142 -4.77 -3.84 2.46
C MET A 142 -4.67 -5.35 2.19
N ALA A 143 -3.67 -6.04 2.77
CA ALA A 143 -3.45 -7.46 2.52
C ALA A 143 -4.64 -8.35 2.94
N GLY A 144 -5.50 -7.88 3.84
CA GLY A 144 -6.62 -8.67 4.36
C GLY A 144 -7.72 -8.97 3.33
N TRP A 145 -7.82 -8.17 2.25
CA TRP A 145 -8.80 -8.37 1.19
C TRP A 145 -8.20 -8.49 -0.21
N VAL A 146 -6.88 -8.73 -0.29
CA VAL A 146 -6.18 -9.04 -1.53
C VAL A 146 -5.64 -10.46 -1.45
N GLU A 147 -6.13 -11.32 -2.33
CA GLU A 147 -5.62 -12.68 -2.55
C GLU A 147 -4.78 -12.68 -3.82
N MET A 148 -3.46 -12.75 -3.67
CA MET A 148 -2.54 -12.85 -4.79
C MET A 148 -2.12 -14.31 -5.00
N ARG A 149 -2.22 -14.77 -6.25
CA ARG A 149 -1.82 -16.11 -6.69
C ARG A 149 -0.64 -16.02 -7.65
N GLU A 150 0.45 -16.67 -7.29
CA GLU A 150 1.64 -16.79 -8.16
C GLU A 150 1.44 -17.96 -9.14
N SER A 151 0.65 -17.70 -10.17
CA SER A 151 0.33 -18.69 -11.21
C SER A 151 -0.19 -18.01 -12.47
N ASP A 152 -0.26 -18.79 -13.55
CA ASP A 152 -0.96 -18.40 -14.77
C ASP A 152 -2.47 -18.49 -14.54
N ALA A 153 -3.20 -17.42 -14.80
CA ALA A 153 -4.66 -17.37 -14.67
C ALA A 153 -5.37 -18.29 -15.68
N GLY A 154 -4.72 -18.63 -16.79
CA GLY A 154 -5.29 -19.53 -17.79
C GLY A 154 -5.26 -21.01 -17.41
N THR A 155 -4.59 -21.35 -16.30
CA THR A 155 -4.44 -22.74 -15.83
C THR A 155 -5.24 -23.03 -14.56
N CYS A 156 -6.12 -22.11 -14.15
CA CYS A 156 -6.92 -22.21 -12.92
C CYS A 156 -8.36 -22.63 -13.19
#